data_dc7054365bdcea3544ff673161b86efc
#
_entry.id   dc7054365bdcea3544ff673161b86efc
#
_cell.length_a   1.000
_cell.length_b   1.000
_cell.length_c   1.000
_cell.angle_alpha   90.00
_cell.angle_beta   90.00
_cell.angle_gamma   90.00
#
_symmetry.space_group_name_H-M   'P 1'
#
loop_
_entity.id
_entity.type
_entity.pdbx_description
1 polymer ?
#
loop_
_entity_poly.entity_id
_entity_poly.type
_entity_poly.pdbx_seq_one_letter_code
_entity_poly.pdbx_strand_id
1 'polypeptide(L)'
;MNIAVDDQQAESAERAAQVDRKRNQRRLLWLGGGALIVAALGYGLYWASVGRYLEETDDAYVRADWITISPKVSGYVAEVLVEDNQKVAAGTPLVRIQPRDYQARLLQARARQAEARAAISAQQAALVTLDAQLKEQQALIDQAAADIDSTRAERQRAQLDFQRYRDLVAQQAASSQRLESVTADFARARSAVSRAEAAASRQRTRLGVLQASRDQALALLAQQQARAAEADASLALAEHEEEDTLIRAPIAGVVGQRRVRQRQYVTPGLPLLALVPVEQSYVVANYKETQLRRMRPGQPVEVRVDSFPQVVLHGRVDSFSPGSGALFALLPPDNATGNFTKIVQRFPVKIALAADARQQVPILPGMSVIAEVNTRQNSEADRHDQ
;
A
#
# COMPACT_ATOMS: atom_id res chain seq x y z
N MET A 1 -15.50 -4.85 -120.80
CA MET A 1 -14.20 -5.29 -120.30
C MET A 1 -13.73 -4.38 -119.18
N ASN A 2 -14.42 -4.40 -118.00
CA ASN A 2 -14.07 -3.61 -116.83
C ASN A 2 -14.71 -4.19 -115.52
N ILE A 3 -14.56 -5.51 -115.22
CA ILE A 3 -15.06 -6.12 -113.99
C ILE A 3 -13.95 -6.86 -113.23
N ALA A 4 -12.72 -6.97 -113.75
CA ALA A 4 -11.65 -7.78 -113.13
C ALA A 4 -10.61 -6.95 -112.41
N VAL A 5 -10.70 -5.62 -112.33
CA VAL A 5 -9.69 -4.74 -111.67
C VAL A 5 -10.16 -4.36 -110.23
N ASP A 6 -11.45 -4.41 -109.94
CA ASP A 6 -11.99 -3.94 -108.66
C ASP A 6 -11.86 -4.98 -107.55
N ASP A 7 -11.85 -6.30 -107.82
CA ASP A 7 -11.73 -7.37 -106.83
C ASP A 7 -10.31 -7.53 -106.29
N GLN A 8 -9.26 -7.18 -107.02
CA GLN A 8 -7.88 -7.23 -106.51
C GLN A 8 -7.53 -6.08 -105.58
N GLN A 9 -8.20 -4.93 -105.70
CA GLN A 9 -8.00 -3.81 -104.77
C GLN A 9 -8.74 -4.02 -103.45
N ALA A 10 -9.89 -4.69 -103.47
CA ALA A 10 -10.64 -5.04 -102.24
C ALA A 10 -9.93 -6.11 -101.41
N GLU A 11 -9.37 -7.15 -102.03
CA GLU A 11 -8.60 -8.17 -101.32
C GLU A 11 -7.28 -7.64 -100.68
N SER A 12 -6.64 -6.71 -101.34
CA SER A 12 -5.40 -6.08 -100.81
C SER A 12 -5.68 -5.14 -99.64
N ALA A 13 -6.82 -4.43 -99.64
CA ALA A 13 -7.25 -3.60 -98.49
C ALA A 13 -7.67 -4.39 -97.30
N GLU A 14 -8.38 -5.55 -97.51
CA GLU A 14 -8.72 -6.44 -96.41
C GLU A 14 -7.50 -7.13 -95.77
N ARG A 15 -6.53 -7.55 -96.53
CA ARG A 15 -5.26 -8.12 -96.00
C ARG A 15 -4.44 -7.08 -95.24
N ALA A 16 -4.38 -5.83 -95.74
CA ALA A 16 -3.72 -4.73 -95.03
C ALA A 16 -4.44 -4.42 -93.72
N ALA A 17 -5.77 -4.38 -93.66
CA ALA A 17 -6.56 -4.16 -92.44
C ALA A 17 -6.44 -5.33 -91.41
N GLN A 18 -6.30 -6.60 -91.87
CA GLN A 18 -6.04 -7.75 -90.97
C GLN A 18 -4.63 -7.74 -90.39
N VAL A 19 -3.63 -7.31 -91.16
CA VAL A 19 -2.26 -7.20 -90.68
C VAL A 19 -2.13 -6.10 -89.63
N ASP A 20 -2.77 -4.95 -89.80
CA ASP A 20 -2.78 -3.84 -88.82
C ASP A 20 -3.58 -4.20 -87.57
N ARG A 21 -4.71 -4.94 -87.68
CA ARG A 21 -5.44 -5.46 -86.50
C ARG A 21 -4.57 -6.43 -85.71
N LYS A 22 -3.86 -7.36 -86.31
CA LYS A 22 -2.95 -8.29 -85.65
C LYS A 22 -1.76 -7.57 -85.03
N ARG A 23 -1.24 -6.52 -85.66
CA ARG A 23 -0.14 -5.71 -85.15
C ARG A 23 -0.59 -4.85 -83.93
N ASN A 24 -1.77 -4.25 -84.01
CA ASN A 24 -2.35 -3.51 -82.87
C ASN A 24 -2.76 -4.41 -81.71
N GLN A 25 -3.32 -5.61 -82.01
CA GLN A 25 -3.59 -6.59 -80.99
C GLN A 25 -2.30 -7.08 -80.31
N ARG A 26 -1.22 -7.33 -81.04
CA ARG A 26 0.08 -7.65 -80.45
C ARG A 26 0.64 -6.49 -79.66
N ARG A 27 0.54 -5.24 -80.10
CA ARG A 27 0.96 -4.06 -79.35
C ARG A 27 0.13 -3.88 -78.07
N LEU A 28 -1.19 -4.12 -78.13
CA LEU A 28 -2.08 -4.06 -76.94
C LEU A 28 -1.72 -5.17 -75.97
N LEU A 29 -1.40 -6.39 -76.43
CA LEU A 29 -0.95 -7.49 -75.58
C LEU A 29 0.42 -7.23 -74.95
N TRP A 30 1.36 -6.60 -75.68
CA TRP A 30 2.66 -6.20 -75.13
C TRP A 30 2.53 -5.05 -74.12
N LEU A 31 1.66 -4.07 -74.33
CA LEU A 31 1.36 -2.96 -73.46
C LEU A 31 0.61 -3.48 -72.19
N GLY A 32 -0.36 -4.38 -72.34
CA GLY A 32 -1.07 -5.03 -71.24
C GLY A 32 -0.13 -5.93 -70.37
N GLY A 33 0.73 -6.69 -71.07
CA GLY A 33 1.77 -7.50 -70.39
C GLY A 33 2.78 -6.64 -69.61
N GLY A 34 3.22 -5.53 -70.29
CA GLY A 34 4.14 -4.57 -69.62
C GLY A 34 3.52 -3.90 -68.40
N ALA A 35 2.24 -3.48 -68.49
CA ALA A 35 1.50 -2.90 -67.38
C ALA A 35 1.32 -3.91 -66.20
N LEU A 36 1.05 -5.18 -66.53
CA LEU A 36 0.95 -6.27 -65.50
C LEU A 36 2.31 -6.54 -64.81
N ILE A 37 3.42 -6.53 -65.59
CA ILE A 37 4.76 -6.69 -65.00
C ILE A 37 5.11 -5.51 -64.09
N VAL A 38 4.82 -4.27 -64.50
CA VAL A 38 5.04 -3.07 -63.68
C VAL A 38 4.18 -3.11 -62.41
N ALA A 39 2.91 -3.52 -62.51
CA ALA A 39 2.01 -3.71 -61.37
C ALA A 39 2.50 -4.81 -60.43
N ALA A 40 2.97 -5.95 -60.98
CA ALA A 40 3.54 -7.05 -60.20
C ALA A 40 4.84 -6.65 -59.50
N LEU A 41 5.73 -5.91 -60.17
CA LEU A 41 6.96 -5.36 -59.59
C LEU A 41 6.64 -4.31 -58.50
N GLY A 42 5.69 -3.40 -58.76
CA GLY A 42 5.23 -2.42 -57.80
C GLY A 42 4.62 -3.08 -56.54
N TYR A 43 3.76 -4.09 -56.72
CA TYR A 43 3.20 -4.88 -55.65
C TYR A 43 4.27 -5.67 -54.89
N GLY A 44 5.22 -6.30 -55.60
CA GLY A 44 6.35 -7.03 -55.03
C GLY A 44 7.25 -6.11 -54.18
N LEU A 45 7.52 -4.89 -54.70
CA LEU A 45 8.30 -3.89 -53.98
C LEU A 45 7.54 -3.38 -52.72
N TYR A 46 6.25 -3.12 -52.84
CA TYR A 46 5.38 -2.75 -51.74
C TYR A 46 5.34 -3.85 -50.66
N TRP A 47 5.13 -5.10 -51.08
CA TRP A 47 5.12 -6.25 -50.16
C TRP A 47 6.47 -6.45 -49.49
N ALA A 48 7.58 -6.33 -50.21
CA ALA A 48 8.94 -6.48 -49.68
C ALA A 48 9.33 -5.33 -48.73
N SER A 49 8.82 -4.12 -48.94
CA SER A 49 9.19 -2.94 -48.15
C SER A 49 8.27 -2.68 -46.98
N VAL A 50 6.99 -3.07 -47.04
CA VAL A 50 5.98 -2.77 -46.02
C VAL A 50 5.26 -4.03 -45.55
N GLY A 51 4.61 -4.76 -46.45
CA GLY A 51 3.68 -5.83 -46.09
C GLY A 51 4.30 -6.97 -45.27
N ARG A 52 5.57 -7.30 -45.51
CA ARG A 52 6.27 -8.36 -44.77
C ARG A 52 6.62 -7.99 -43.30
N TYR A 53 6.44 -6.75 -42.90
CA TYR A 53 6.74 -6.24 -41.56
C TYR A 53 5.49 -5.98 -40.72
N LEU A 54 4.31 -6.07 -41.31
CA LEU A 54 3.03 -5.94 -40.62
C LEU A 54 2.55 -7.33 -40.20
N GLU A 55 2.41 -7.49 -38.88
CA GLU A 55 1.87 -8.73 -38.28
C GLU A 55 0.51 -8.42 -37.66
N GLU A 56 -0.54 -9.01 -38.22
CA GLU A 56 -1.93 -8.76 -37.83
C GLU A 56 -2.51 -9.99 -37.13
N THR A 57 -3.39 -9.74 -36.16
CA THR A 57 -4.23 -10.77 -35.54
C THR A 57 -5.62 -10.23 -35.24
N ASP A 58 -6.63 -11.06 -35.48
CA ASP A 58 -8.04 -10.88 -35.12
C ASP A 58 -8.39 -11.48 -33.77
N ASP A 59 -7.49 -12.30 -33.19
CA ASP A 59 -7.66 -12.89 -31.88
C ASP A 59 -7.10 -11.94 -30.80
N ALA A 60 -7.76 -10.79 -30.65
CA ALA A 60 -7.36 -9.75 -29.71
C ALA A 60 -8.58 -9.16 -29.02
N TYR A 61 -8.42 -8.88 -27.72
CA TYR A 61 -9.49 -8.38 -26.87
C TYR A 61 -9.01 -7.26 -25.95
N VAL A 62 -9.88 -6.30 -25.73
CA VAL A 62 -9.68 -5.28 -24.69
C VAL A 62 -9.82 -5.93 -23.31
N ARG A 63 -8.88 -5.67 -22.41
CA ARG A 63 -8.91 -6.11 -21.02
C ARG A 63 -8.69 -4.94 -20.05
N ALA A 64 -9.17 -5.08 -18.85
CA ALA A 64 -8.84 -4.21 -17.71
C ALA A 64 -8.76 -5.09 -16.44
N ASP A 65 -7.88 -4.72 -15.53
CA ASP A 65 -7.72 -5.42 -14.25
C ASP A 65 -8.79 -4.91 -13.29
N TRP A 66 -9.92 -5.58 -13.24
CA TRP A 66 -11.06 -5.25 -12.39
C TRP A 66 -10.84 -5.71 -10.95
N ILE A 67 -11.34 -4.92 -10.00
CA ILE A 67 -11.21 -5.19 -8.57
C ILE A 67 -12.58 -5.60 -8.02
N THR A 68 -12.60 -6.70 -7.28
CA THR A 68 -13.79 -7.10 -6.52
C THR A 68 -13.78 -6.38 -5.17
N ILE A 69 -14.84 -5.62 -4.89
CA ILE A 69 -15.06 -4.94 -3.62
C ILE A 69 -15.78 -5.87 -2.67
N SER A 70 -15.20 -6.09 -1.50
CA SER A 70 -15.77 -6.87 -0.41
C SER A 70 -15.67 -6.11 0.92
N PRO A 71 -16.58 -6.35 1.87
CA PRO A 71 -16.54 -5.71 3.18
C PRO A 71 -15.41 -6.32 4.03
N LYS A 72 -14.91 -5.54 4.96
CA LYS A 72 -13.99 -5.99 6.03
C LYS A 72 -14.74 -6.31 7.32
N VAL A 73 -15.95 -5.75 7.48
CA VAL A 73 -16.79 -5.93 8.66
C VAL A 73 -18.13 -6.57 8.27
N SER A 74 -18.78 -7.25 9.22
CA SER A 74 -20.08 -7.90 9.00
C SER A 74 -21.23 -7.00 9.42
N GLY A 75 -22.39 -7.15 8.78
CA GLY A 75 -23.61 -6.45 9.18
C GLY A 75 -24.65 -6.37 8.08
N TYR A 76 -25.77 -5.74 8.38
CA TYR A 76 -26.79 -5.45 7.37
C TYR A 76 -26.43 -4.24 6.55
N VAL A 77 -26.62 -4.31 5.23
CA VAL A 77 -26.46 -3.18 4.33
C VAL A 77 -27.58 -2.16 4.60
N ALA A 78 -27.20 -0.99 5.08
CA ALA A 78 -28.14 0.12 5.29
C ALA A 78 -28.52 0.73 3.95
N GLU A 79 -27.53 1.06 3.12
CA GLU A 79 -27.71 1.73 1.83
C GLU A 79 -26.69 1.24 0.80
N VAL A 80 -27.10 1.21 -0.45
CA VAL A 80 -26.21 1.07 -1.61
C VAL A 80 -26.22 2.42 -2.33
N LEU A 81 -25.06 3.08 -2.38
CA LEU A 81 -24.94 4.49 -2.79
C LEU A 81 -24.60 4.66 -4.28
N VAL A 82 -24.47 3.54 -4.99
CA VAL A 82 -24.11 3.52 -6.41
C VAL A 82 -25.03 2.61 -7.21
N GLU A 83 -25.17 2.95 -8.50
CA GLU A 83 -25.95 2.18 -9.48
C GLU A 83 -25.03 1.34 -10.37
N ASP A 84 -25.64 0.37 -11.07
CA ASP A 84 -24.93 -0.41 -12.08
C ASP A 84 -24.47 0.51 -13.23
N ASN A 85 -23.26 0.30 -13.73
CA ASN A 85 -22.60 1.07 -14.78
C ASN A 85 -22.30 2.55 -14.44
N GLN A 86 -22.41 2.95 -13.17
CA GLN A 86 -22.06 4.28 -12.72
C GLN A 86 -20.54 4.48 -12.70
N LYS A 87 -20.05 5.63 -13.21
CA LYS A 87 -18.65 6.06 -13.04
C LYS A 87 -18.45 6.61 -11.64
N VAL A 88 -17.38 6.17 -10.98
CA VAL A 88 -16.99 6.60 -9.63
C VAL A 88 -15.53 7.00 -9.59
N ALA A 89 -15.21 8.01 -8.80
CA ALA A 89 -13.84 8.39 -8.49
C ALA A 89 -13.30 7.57 -7.30
N ALA A 90 -11.99 7.53 -7.14
CA ALA A 90 -11.37 6.97 -5.93
C ALA A 90 -11.90 7.70 -4.67
N GLY A 91 -12.17 6.95 -3.58
CA GLY A 91 -12.74 7.47 -2.35
C GLY A 91 -14.27 7.64 -2.33
N THR A 92 -14.94 7.51 -3.49
CA THR A 92 -16.42 7.60 -3.55
C THR A 92 -17.06 6.52 -2.68
N PRO A 93 -18.02 6.85 -1.80
CA PRO A 93 -18.75 5.87 -1.01
C PRO A 93 -19.62 4.98 -1.91
N LEU A 94 -19.50 3.66 -1.74
CA LEU A 94 -20.19 2.65 -2.55
C LEU A 94 -21.35 1.99 -1.80
N VAL A 95 -21.05 1.51 -0.58
CA VAL A 95 -22.00 0.77 0.24
C VAL A 95 -21.82 1.19 1.69
N ARG A 96 -22.95 1.37 2.40
CA ARG A 96 -22.98 1.61 3.85
C ARG A 96 -23.55 0.41 4.57
N ILE A 97 -22.76 -0.17 5.48
CA ILE A 97 -23.22 -1.17 6.44
C ILE A 97 -23.82 -0.43 7.63
N GLN A 98 -24.79 -1.03 8.33
CA GLN A 98 -25.44 -0.43 9.50
C GLN A 98 -24.40 -0.14 10.60
N PRO A 99 -24.16 1.15 10.96
CA PRO A 99 -23.03 1.51 11.82
C PRO A 99 -23.37 1.46 13.32
N ARG A 100 -24.64 1.24 13.72
CA ARG A 100 -25.11 1.39 15.11
C ARG A 100 -24.27 0.64 16.14
N ASP A 101 -23.99 -0.64 15.87
CA ASP A 101 -23.25 -1.49 16.82
C ASP A 101 -21.77 -1.09 16.87
N TYR A 102 -21.19 -0.70 15.75
CA TYR A 102 -19.82 -0.20 15.65
C TYR A 102 -19.65 1.15 16.35
N GLN A 103 -20.61 2.06 16.19
CA GLN A 103 -20.63 3.32 16.93
C GLN A 103 -20.76 3.11 18.45
N ALA A 104 -21.57 2.13 18.88
CA ALA A 104 -21.66 1.79 20.29
C ALA A 104 -20.32 1.25 20.85
N ARG A 105 -19.61 0.38 20.08
CA ARG A 105 -18.28 -0.11 20.44
C ARG A 105 -17.25 1.02 20.47
N LEU A 106 -17.29 1.93 19.54
CA LEU A 106 -16.44 3.11 19.49
C LEU A 106 -16.63 3.99 20.74
N LEU A 107 -17.88 4.28 21.12
CA LEU A 107 -18.18 5.03 22.34
C LEU A 107 -17.69 4.30 23.59
N GLN A 108 -17.84 2.98 23.66
CA GLN A 108 -17.34 2.17 24.77
C GLN A 108 -15.80 2.22 24.86
N ALA A 109 -15.10 2.12 23.71
CA ALA A 109 -13.64 2.21 23.67
C ALA A 109 -13.14 3.60 24.11
N ARG A 110 -13.80 4.67 23.68
CA ARG A 110 -13.51 6.05 24.12
C ARG A 110 -13.71 6.23 25.63
N ALA A 111 -14.75 5.64 26.20
CA ALA A 111 -14.98 5.68 27.64
C ALA A 111 -13.86 4.96 28.43
N ARG A 112 -13.42 3.78 27.96
CA ARG A 112 -12.29 3.03 28.55
C ARG A 112 -10.98 3.80 28.45
N GLN A 113 -10.72 4.48 27.34
CA GLN A 113 -9.54 5.35 27.19
C GLN A 113 -9.57 6.50 28.21
N ALA A 114 -10.72 7.15 28.37
CA ALA A 114 -10.88 8.24 29.33
C ALA A 114 -10.67 7.76 30.77
N GLU A 115 -11.19 6.59 31.14
CA GLU A 115 -10.98 5.95 32.44
C GLU A 115 -9.50 5.67 32.70
N ALA A 116 -8.79 5.06 31.73
CA ALA A 116 -7.35 4.76 31.85
C ALA A 116 -6.50 6.03 32.03
N ARG A 117 -6.83 7.10 31.30
CA ARG A 117 -6.16 8.41 31.44
C ARG A 117 -6.44 9.05 32.81
N ALA A 118 -7.65 8.95 33.31
CA ALA A 118 -8.00 9.41 34.64
C ALA A 118 -7.23 8.66 35.73
N ALA A 119 -7.03 7.32 35.61
CA ALA A 119 -6.23 6.52 36.49
C ALA A 119 -4.74 6.96 36.53
N ILE A 120 -4.16 7.33 35.40
CA ILE A 120 -2.81 7.92 35.35
C ILE A 120 -2.76 9.23 36.13
N SER A 121 -3.72 10.11 35.93
CA SER A 121 -3.77 11.41 36.62
C SER A 121 -3.89 11.23 38.13
N ALA A 122 -4.71 10.28 38.59
CA ALA A 122 -4.85 9.95 40.00
C ALA A 122 -3.52 9.43 40.58
N GLN A 123 -2.82 8.56 39.86
CA GLN A 123 -1.53 8.02 40.33
C GLN A 123 -0.42 9.10 40.33
N GLN A 124 -0.43 10.03 39.37
CA GLN A 124 0.47 11.18 39.38
C GLN A 124 0.23 12.09 40.60
N ALA A 125 -1.03 12.34 40.96
CA ALA A 125 -1.37 13.09 42.18
C ALA A 125 -0.87 12.39 43.46
N ALA A 126 -0.96 11.06 43.53
CA ALA A 126 -0.41 10.28 44.62
C ALA A 126 1.12 10.41 44.75
N LEU A 127 1.84 10.43 43.62
CA LEU A 127 3.29 10.68 43.58
C LEU A 127 3.64 12.09 44.08
N VAL A 128 2.90 13.11 43.69
CA VAL A 128 3.10 14.47 44.22
C VAL A 128 2.96 14.53 45.74
N THR A 129 1.98 13.81 46.29
CA THR A 129 1.79 13.70 47.75
C THR A 129 2.98 13.03 48.42
N LEU A 130 3.49 11.93 47.85
CA LEU A 130 4.68 11.23 48.40
C LEU A 130 5.94 12.09 48.30
N ASP A 131 6.12 12.86 47.21
CA ASP A 131 7.26 13.78 47.07
C ASP A 131 7.20 14.91 48.11
N ALA A 132 6.00 15.40 48.48
CA ALA A 132 5.82 16.36 49.59
C ALA A 132 6.18 15.72 50.94
N GLN A 133 5.76 14.49 51.21
CA GLN A 133 6.12 13.76 52.42
C GLN A 133 7.62 13.47 52.52
N LEU A 134 8.29 13.19 51.42
CA LEU A 134 9.76 13.03 51.39
C LEU A 134 10.48 14.31 51.76
N LYS A 135 10.00 15.47 51.26
CA LYS A 135 10.52 16.79 51.63
C LYS A 135 10.34 17.07 53.14
N GLU A 136 9.17 16.80 53.67
CA GLU A 136 8.90 16.93 55.11
C GLU A 136 9.83 16.04 55.94
N GLN A 137 10.00 14.78 55.55
CA GLN A 137 10.88 13.82 56.24
C GLN A 137 12.33 14.27 56.18
N GLN A 138 12.81 14.87 55.11
CA GLN A 138 14.15 15.42 55.01
C GLN A 138 14.35 16.57 56.01
N ALA A 139 13.38 17.46 56.17
CA ALA A 139 13.44 18.55 57.17
C ALA A 139 13.48 18.01 58.58
N LEU A 140 12.77 16.90 58.89
CA LEU A 140 12.83 16.24 60.22
C LEU A 140 14.20 15.59 60.47
N ILE A 141 14.87 15.09 59.45
CA ILE A 141 16.24 14.58 59.55
C ILE A 141 17.21 15.71 59.84
N ASP A 142 17.07 16.85 59.19
CA ASP A 142 17.93 18.03 59.38
C ASP A 142 17.72 18.57 60.81
N GLN A 143 16.49 18.64 61.28
CA GLN A 143 16.18 18.99 62.67
C GLN A 143 16.84 18.02 63.66
N ALA A 144 16.73 16.70 63.45
CA ALA A 144 17.36 15.70 64.34
C ALA A 144 18.89 15.75 64.29
N ALA A 145 19.49 16.17 63.17
CA ALA A 145 20.91 16.41 63.04
C ALA A 145 21.37 17.62 63.91
N ALA A 146 20.62 18.72 63.86
CA ALA A 146 20.88 19.90 64.73
C ALA A 146 20.75 19.54 66.23
N ASP A 147 19.80 18.69 66.60
CA ASP A 147 19.61 18.19 67.97
C ASP A 147 20.82 17.34 68.45
N ILE A 148 21.38 16.52 67.55
CA ILE A 148 22.62 15.77 67.79
C ILE A 148 23.77 16.74 68.08
N ASP A 149 23.92 17.76 67.27
CA ASP A 149 25.01 18.73 67.43
C ASP A 149 24.89 19.52 68.68
N SER A 150 23.71 19.94 69.14
CA SER A 150 23.41 20.57 70.43
C SER A 150 23.78 19.68 71.57
N THR A 151 23.29 18.39 71.58
CA THR A 151 23.57 17.43 72.64
C THR A 151 25.06 17.04 72.70
N ARG A 152 25.77 17.02 71.57
CA ARG A 152 27.23 16.82 71.55
C ARG A 152 27.99 17.96 72.13
N ALA A 153 27.61 19.20 71.90
CA ALA A 153 28.22 20.36 72.57
C ALA A 153 28.05 20.34 74.03
N GLU A 154 26.83 19.96 74.51
CA GLU A 154 26.55 19.80 75.96
C GLU A 154 27.39 18.68 76.59
N ARG A 155 27.50 17.53 75.90
CA ARG A 155 28.40 16.45 76.34
C ARG A 155 29.84 16.88 76.44
N GLN A 156 30.35 17.65 75.50
CA GLN A 156 31.72 18.16 75.48
C GLN A 156 31.98 19.11 76.63
N ARG A 157 31.04 20.00 76.98
CA ARG A 157 31.09 20.88 78.11
C ARG A 157 31.17 20.06 79.41
N ALA A 158 30.23 19.12 79.58
CA ALA A 158 30.19 18.26 80.80
C ALA A 158 31.44 17.37 80.88
N GLN A 159 32.03 16.94 79.81
CA GLN A 159 33.29 16.18 79.80
C GLN A 159 34.49 17.01 80.31
N LEU A 160 34.58 18.26 79.81
CA LEU A 160 35.65 19.18 80.27
C LEU A 160 35.52 19.53 81.75
N ASP A 161 34.28 19.72 82.23
CA ASP A 161 34.02 19.98 83.63
C ASP A 161 34.38 18.71 84.51
N PHE A 162 33.99 17.50 84.07
CA PHE A 162 34.38 16.27 84.69
C PHE A 162 35.92 16.10 84.79
N GLN A 163 36.64 16.34 83.73
CA GLN A 163 38.12 16.28 83.72
C GLN A 163 38.72 17.29 84.62
N ARG A 164 38.25 18.52 84.63
CA ARG A 164 38.72 19.59 85.49
C ARG A 164 38.55 19.25 87.01
N TYR A 165 37.32 18.82 87.35
CA TYR A 165 37.06 18.48 88.76
C TYR A 165 37.74 17.21 89.18
N ARG A 166 37.93 16.22 88.39
CA ARG A 166 38.73 15.04 88.68
C ARG A 166 40.18 15.42 89.02
N ASP A 167 40.80 16.31 88.30
CA ASP A 167 42.18 16.77 88.52
C ASP A 167 42.27 17.67 89.73
N LEU A 168 41.26 18.50 90.08
CA LEU A 168 41.20 19.32 91.27
C LEU A 168 41.03 18.47 92.56
N VAL A 169 40.22 17.43 92.51
CA VAL A 169 40.06 16.47 93.65
C VAL A 169 41.37 15.71 93.90
N ALA A 170 42.10 15.30 92.82
CA ALA A 170 43.40 14.68 92.97
C ALA A 170 44.42 15.61 93.63
N GLN A 171 44.26 16.91 93.46
CA GLN A 171 45.07 17.97 94.10
C GLN A 171 44.49 18.44 95.43
N GLN A 172 43.44 17.77 95.97
CA GLN A 172 42.72 18.17 97.23
C GLN A 172 42.09 19.57 97.17
N ALA A 173 41.88 20.15 95.95
CA ALA A 173 41.36 21.50 95.74
C ALA A 173 39.82 21.52 95.49
N ALA A 174 39.12 20.36 95.46
CA ALA A 174 37.68 20.24 95.37
C ALA A 174 37.11 19.05 96.17
N SER A 175 35.79 19.07 96.47
CA SER A 175 35.13 18.00 97.23
C SER A 175 34.77 16.77 96.35
N SER A 176 34.78 15.57 96.99
CA SER A 176 34.31 14.35 96.32
C SER A 176 32.84 14.44 95.88
N GLN A 177 31.98 15.07 96.68
CA GLN A 177 30.56 15.30 96.33
C GLN A 177 30.41 16.09 94.97
N ARG A 178 31.30 17.09 94.77
CA ARG A 178 31.26 17.82 93.51
C ARG A 178 31.71 16.97 92.29
N LEU A 179 32.73 16.12 92.53
CA LEU A 179 33.15 15.15 91.48
C LEU A 179 32.02 14.17 91.12
N GLU A 180 31.30 13.62 92.12
CA GLU A 180 30.15 12.75 91.92
C GLU A 180 29.05 13.47 91.09
N SER A 181 28.73 14.72 91.43
CA SER A 181 27.75 15.53 90.68
C SER A 181 28.12 15.69 89.23
N VAL A 182 29.38 16.16 88.89
CA VAL A 182 29.80 16.36 87.51
C VAL A 182 29.95 15.01 86.78
N THR A 183 30.26 13.90 87.49
CA THR A 183 30.25 12.54 86.89
C THR A 183 28.84 12.14 86.48
N ALA A 184 27.85 12.40 87.27
CA ALA A 184 26.45 12.14 86.96
C ALA A 184 25.96 13.04 85.81
N ASP A 185 26.43 14.31 85.81
CA ASP A 185 26.10 15.24 84.67
C ASP A 185 26.69 14.76 83.33
N PHE A 186 27.96 14.33 83.33
CA PHE A 186 28.61 13.78 82.16
C PHE A 186 27.91 12.50 81.67
N ALA A 187 27.53 11.57 82.63
CA ALA A 187 26.79 10.37 82.29
C ALA A 187 25.40 10.68 81.64
N ARG A 188 24.71 11.70 82.20
CA ARG A 188 23.42 12.19 81.64
C ARG A 188 23.60 12.78 80.23
N ALA A 189 24.61 13.63 80.05
CA ALA A 189 24.91 14.23 78.76
C ALA A 189 25.26 13.16 77.69
N ARG A 190 26.06 12.17 78.02
CA ARG A 190 26.40 11.03 77.20
C ARG A 190 25.14 10.24 76.76
N SER A 191 24.25 9.96 77.70
CA SER A 191 23.00 9.30 77.35
C SER A 191 22.05 10.14 76.54
N ALA A 192 22.10 11.47 76.69
CA ALA A 192 21.35 12.40 75.83
C ALA A 192 21.79 12.33 74.32
N VAL A 193 23.10 12.29 74.07
CA VAL A 193 23.63 12.10 72.67
C VAL A 193 23.15 10.78 72.10
N SER A 194 23.27 9.65 72.88
CA SER A 194 22.80 8.35 72.37
C SER A 194 21.31 8.34 72.05
N ARG A 195 20.48 9.02 72.85
CA ARG A 195 19.03 9.16 72.49
C ARG A 195 18.80 10.00 71.27
N ALA A 196 19.52 11.11 71.09
CA ALA A 196 19.42 11.95 69.93
C ALA A 196 19.87 11.21 68.61
N GLU A 197 20.99 10.44 68.72
CA GLU A 197 21.45 9.60 67.57
C GLU A 197 20.46 8.51 67.19
N ALA A 198 19.84 7.84 68.23
CA ALA A 198 18.78 6.88 67.93
C ALA A 198 17.52 7.51 67.35
N ALA A 199 17.18 8.75 67.75
CA ALA A 199 16.07 9.47 67.18
C ALA A 199 16.34 9.82 65.64
N ALA A 200 17.53 10.32 65.32
CA ALA A 200 17.95 10.58 63.99
C ALA A 200 17.98 9.31 63.10
N SER A 201 18.45 8.20 63.65
CA SER A 201 18.40 6.89 62.97
C SER A 201 16.97 6.48 62.62
N ARG A 202 16.01 6.67 63.53
CA ARG A 202 14.58 6.40 63.24
C ARG A 202 14.06 7.26 62.09
N GLN A 203 14.44 8.56 62.06
CA GLN A 203 14.03 9.43 60.95
C GLN A 203 14.60 8.99 59.62
N ARG A 204 15.87 8.55 59.58
CA ARG A 204 16.49 8.00 58.36
C ARG A 204 15.81 6.70 57.89
N THR A 205 15.47 5.81 58.83
CA THR A 205 14.71 4.59 58.47
C THR A 205 13.35 4.95 57.90
N ARG A 206 12.67 5.96 58.46
CA ARG A 206 11.39 6.44 57.90
C ARG A 206 11.52 6.99 56.51
N LEU A 207 12.61 7.70 56.18
CA LEU A 207 12.92 8.15 54.82
C LEU A 207 13.01 6.96 53.86
N GLY A 208 13.72 5.90 54.22
CA GLY A 208 13.82 4.69 53.38
C GLY A 208 12.46 4.04 53.12
N VAL A 209 11.55 4.01 54.10
CA VAL A 209 10.18 3.50 53.92
C VAL A 209 9.40 4.37 52.91
N LEU A 210 9.51 5.70 52.99
CA LEU A 210 8.84 6.61 52.07
C LEU A 210 9.41 6.51 50.65
N GLN A 211 10.73 6.33 50.49
CA GLN A 211 11.38 6.08 49.20
C GLN A 211 10.86 4.78 48.57
N ALA A 212 10.80 3.68 49.33
CA ALA A 212 10.25 2.42 48.86
C ALA A 212 8.76 2.56 48.44
N SER A 213 7.97 3.35 49.18
CA SER A 213 6.57 3.65 48.81
C SER A 213 6.47 4.45 47.51
N ARG A 214 7.40 5.40 47.30
CA ARG A 214 7.48 6.16 46.05
C ARG A 214 7.84 5.27 44.86
N ASP A 215 8.79 4.36 45.01
CA ASP A 215 9.20 3.42 43.97
C ASP A 215 8.04 2.48 43.60
N GLN A 216 7.29 2.02 44.61
CA GLN A 216 6.06 1.25 44.38
C GLN A 216 5.01 2.07 43.59
N ALA A 217 4.83 3.35 43.93
CA ALA A 217 3.89 4.21 43.26
C ALA A 217 4.33 4.49 41.80
N LEU A 218 5.64 4.59 41.51
CA LEU A 218 6.19 4.69 40.13
C LEU A 218 5.92 3.42 39.33
N ALA A 219 6.13 2.24 39.91
CA ALA A 219 5.81 0.97 39.28
C ALA A 219 4.31 0.88 38.94
N LEU A 220 3.44 1.33 39.82
CA LEU A 220 2.00 1.39 39.57
C LEU A 220 1.64 2.40 38.49
N LEU A 221 2.33 3.56 38.42
CA LEU A 221 2.15 4.52 37.35
C LEU A 221 2.50 3.89 35.98
N ALA A 222 3.63 3.18 35.90
CA ALA A 222 4.02 2.46 34.68
C ALA A 222 2.97 1.41 34.27
N GLN A 223 2.37 0.71 35.23
CA GLN A 223 1.26 -0.21 34.98
C GLN A 223 0.03 0.50 34.42
N GLN A 224 -0.36 1.67 34.97
CA GLN A 224 -1.49 2.44 34.44
C GLN A 224 -1.21 2.99 33.04
N GLN A 225 0.03 3.40 32.76
CA GLN A 225 0.45 3.82 31.42
C GLN A 225 0.33 2.68 30.39
N ALA A 226 0.73 1.45 30.75
CA ALA A 226 0.55 0.28 29.90
C ALA A 226 -0.94 -0.02 29.62
N ARG A 227 -1.81 0.12 30.64
CA ARG A 227 -3.27 -0.03 30.45
C ARG A 227 -3.86 1.06 29.58
N ALA A 228 -3.35 2.29 29.65
CA ALA A 228 -3.79 3.37 28.77
C ALA A 228 -3.37 3.09 27.31
N ALA A 229 -2.18 2.57 27.08
CA ALA A 229 -1.74 2.16 25.74
C ALA A 229 -2.62 1.02 25.17
N GLU A 230 -3.04 0.06 25.99
CA GLU A 230 -4.01 -0.98 25.59
C GLU A 230 -5.37 -0.37 25.23
N ALA A 231 -5.86 0.58 26.02
CA ALA A 231 -7.10 1.28 25.75
C ALA A 231 -7.03 2.14 24.46
N ASP A 232 -5.88 2.81 24.21
CA ASP A 232 -5.62 3.56 22.97
C ASP A 232 -5.63 2.63 21.75
N ALA A 233 -5.01 1.44 21.84
CA ALA A 233 -5.04 0.43 20.78
C ALA A 233 -6.46 -0.12 20.53
N SER A 234 -7.22 -0.36 21.59
CA SER A 234 -8.63 -0.80 21.51
C SER A 234 -9.52 0.27 20.87
N LEU A 235 -9.26 1.54 21.15
CA LEU A 235 -9.95 2.65 20.52
C LEU A 235 -9.65 2.72 19.02
N ALA A 236 -8.37 2.64 18.62
CA ALA A 236 -7.98 2.65 17.22
C ALA A 236 -8.63 1.50 16.43
N LEU A 237 -8.72 0.31 17.01
CA LEU A 237 -9.43 -0.82 16.39
C LEU A 237 -10.91 -0.50 16.18
N ALA A 238 -11.59 0.04 17.20
CA ALA A 238 -13.01 0.39 17.10
C ALA A 238 -13.26 1.54 16.08
N GLU A 239 -12.32 2.47 15.93
CA GLU A 239 -12.37 3.54 14.91
C GLU A 239 -12.24 2.95 13.51
N HIS A 240 -11.31 2.03 13.27
CA HIS A 240 -11.17 1.34 11.99
C HIS A 240 -12.39 0.46 11.66
N GLU A 241 -12.96 -0.25 12.65
CA GLU A 241 -14.18 -1.03 12.44
C GLU A 241 -15.38 -0.12 12.06
N GLU A 242 -15.49 1.05 12.65
CA GLU A 242 -16.54 2.02 12.30
C GLU A 242 -16.33 2.62 10.93
N GLU A 243 -15.09 3.00 10.58
CA GLU A 243 -14.74 3.51 9.26
C GLU A 243 -15.01 2.47 8.17
N ASP A 244 -14.68 1.20 8.40
CA ASP A 244 -14.91 0.09 7.48
C ASP A 244 -16.39 -0.24 7.24
N THR A 245 -17.32 0.37 8.03
CA THR A 245 -18.76 0.31 7.74
C THR A 245 -19.14 1.10 6.49
N LEU A 246 -18.32 2.08 6.08
CA LEU A 246 -18.51 2.85 4.85
C LEU A 246 -17.48 2.41 3.80
N ILE A 247 -17.92 1.48 2.95
CA ILE A 247 -17.08 0.93 1.89
C ILE A 247 -16.92 1.95 0.77
N ARG A 248 -15.66 2.28 0.44
CA ARG A 248 -15.29 3.27 -0.58
C ARG A 248 -14.58 2.63 -1.75
N ALA A 249 -14.63 3.29 -2.90
CA ALA A 249 -13.88 2.89 -4.10
C ALA A 249 -12.37 3.09 -3.88
N PRO A 250 -11.52 2.03 -3.99
CA PRO A 250 -10.08 2.18 -3.85
C PRO A 250 -9.43 2.86 -5.05
N ILE A 251 -10.05 2.76 -6.23
CA ILE A 251 -9.61 3.36 -7.49
C ILE A 251 -10.79 4.00 -8.22
N ALA A 252 -10.51 4.87 -9.17
CA ALA A 252 -11.52 5.35 -10.11
C ALA A 252 -11.90 4.25 -11.12
N GLY A 253 -13.18 4.16 -11.48
CA GLY A 253 -13.65 3.15 -12.41
C GLY A 253 -15.15 3.18 -12.65
N VAL A 254 -15.67 2.15 -13.28
CA VAL A 254 -17.10 1.94 -13.54
C VAL A 254 -17.57 0.75 -12.69
N VAL A 255 -18.70 0.92 -12.02
CA VAL A 255 -19.33 -0.13 -11.22
C VAL A 255 -19.91 -1.20 -12.12
N GLY A 256 -19.45 -2.45 -11.94
CA GLY A 256 -19.98 -3.62 -12.64
C GLY A 256 -20.43 -4.70 -11.67
N GLN A 257 -21.31 -5.60 -12.13
CA GLN A 257 -21.76 -6.77 -11.39
C GLN A 257 -22.14 -6.50 -9.93
N ARG A 258 -22.97 -5.50 -9.67
CA ARG A 258 -23.47 -5.20 -8.32
C ARG A 258 -24.38 -6.33 -7.81
N ARG A 259 -23.83 -7.16 -6.90
CA ARG A 259 -24.53 -8.28 -6.28
C ARG A 259 -25.20 -7.92 -4.97
N VAL A 260 -24.72 -6.85 -4.33
CA VAL A 260 -25.25 -6.37 -3.03
C VAL A 260 -26.62 -5.74 -3.15
N ARG A 261 -27.49 -6.00 -2.15
CA ARG A 261 -28.82 -5.43 -2.02
C ARG A 261 -28.98 -4.76 -0.66
N GLN A 262 -29.79 -3.73 -0.60
CA GLN A 262 -30.17 -3.11 0.67
C GLN A 262 -30.84 -4.14 1.61
N ARG A 263 -30.57 -4.06 2.91
CA ARG A 263 -31.00 -5.00 3.96
C ARG A 263 -30.41 -6.42 3.85
N GLN A 264 -29.51 -6.67 2.94
CA GLN A 264 -28.77 -7.93 2.88
C GLN A 264 -27.76 -7.99 4.02
N TYR A 265 -27.61 -9.14 4.66
CA TYR A 265 -26.51 -9.40 5.59
C TYR A 265 -25.24 -9.74 4.81
N VAL A 266 -24.12 -9.10 5.15
CA VAL A 266 -22.82 -9.30 4.51
C VAL A 266 -21.77 -9.67 5.55
N THR A 267 -20.76 -10.44 5.11
CA THR A 267 -19.64 -10.90 5.92
C THR A 267 -18.32 -10.54 5.24
N PRO A 268 -17.22 -10.42 5.99
CA PRO A 268 -15.91 -10.19 5.40
C PRO A 268 -15.58 -11.15 4.25
N GLY A 269 -15.05 -10.59 3.15
CA GLY A 269 -14.70 -11.37 1.95
C GLY A 269 -15.84 -11.65 0.98
N LEU A 270 -17.11 -11.37 1.32
CA LEU A 270 -18.24 -11.56 0.40
C LEU A 270 -18.15 -10.55 -0.77
N PRO A 271 -18.15 -10.99 -2.05
CA PRO A 271 -18.14 -10.08 -3.19
C PRO A 271 -19.41 -9.24 -3.26
N LEU A 272 -19.29 -7.91 -3.16
CA LEU A 272 -20.41 -6.97 -3.23
C LEU A 272 -20.62 -6.41 -4.63
N LEU A 273 -19.57 -5.95 -5.27
CA LEU A 273 -19.58 -5.40 -6.63
C LEU A 273 -18.17 -5.50 -7.23
N ALA A 274 -18.08 -5.37 -8.55
CA ALA A 274 -16.83 -5.22 -9.27
C ALA A 274 -16.60 -3.74 -9.64
N LEU A 275 -15.36 -3.29 -9.57
CA LEU A 275 -14.96 -1.97 -10.04
C LEU A 275 -13.97 -2.14 -11.20
N VAL A 276 -14.35 -1.64 -12.37
CA VAL A 276 -13.58 -1.80 -13.61
C VAL A 276 -12.91 -0.47 -13.96
N PRO A 277 -11.57 -0.37 -13.93
CA PRO A 277 -10.84 0.82 -14.31
C PRO A 277 -10.75 0.94 -15.84
N VAL A 278 -11.83 1.38 -16.48
CA VAL A 278 -11.93 1.48 -17.93
C VAL A 278 -10.82 2.34 -18.55
N GLU A 279 -10.37 3.37 -17.84
CA GLU A 279 -9.30 4.25 -18.27
C GLU A 279 -7.91 3.58 -18.29
N GLN A 280 -7.74 2.44 -17.64
CA GLN A 280 -6.50 1.65 -17.61
C GLN A 280 -6.59 0.41 -18.51
N SER A 281 -7.55 0.37 -19.44
CA SER A 281 -7.72 -0.75 -20.35
C SER A 281 -6.49 -0.91 -21.27
N TYR A 282 -6.18 -2.16 -21.58
CA TYR A 282 -5.13 -2.57 -22.52
C TYR A 282 -5.66 -3.64 -23.45
N VAL A 283 -4.93 -3.94 -24.52
CA VAL A 283 -5.31 -5.02 -25.43
C VAL A 283 -4.40 -6.23 -25.19
N VAL A 284 -5.00 -7.41 -25.17
CA VAL A 284 -4.29 -8.68 -25.23
C VAL A 284 -4.56 -9.30 -26.57
N ALA A 285 -3.51 -9.38 -27.40
CA ALA A 285 -3.57 -9.91 -28.75
C ALA A 285 -2.78 -11.22 -28.85
N ASN A 286 -3.41 -12.27 -29.36
CA ASN A 286 -2.83 -13.60 -29.43
C ASN A 286 -2.19 -13.80 -30.81
N TYR A 287 -0.86 -13.73 -30.88
CA TYR A 287 -0.10 -13.94 -32.11
C TYR A 287 0.40 -15.37 -32.21
N LYS A 288 0.51 -15.89 -33.43
CA LYS A 288 1.14 -17.18 -33.70
C LYS A 288 2.63 -17.15 -33.35
N GLU A 289 3.20 -18.24 -32.88
CA GLU A 289 4.63 -18.38 -32.57
C GLU A 289 5.52 -17.86 -33.72
N THR A 290 5.13 -18.13 -34.96
CA THR A 290 5.85 -17.71 -36.17
C THR A 290 5.92 -16.19 -36.37
N GLN A 291 4.93 -15.45 -35.88
CA GLN A 291 4.82 -13.99 -35.98
C GLN A 291 5.70 -13.28 -34.93
N LEU A 292 5.95 -13.92 -33.79
CA LEU A 292 6.73 -13.33 -32.70
C LEU A 292 8.22 -13.11 -33.03
N ARG A 293 8.75 -13.78 -34.04
CA ARG A 293 10.19 -13.73 -34.37
C ARG A 293 10.75 -12.31 -34.49
N ARG A 294 9.97 -11.37 -35.03
CA ARG A 294 10.36 -9.97 -35.26
C ARG A 294 9.74 -8.97 -34.29
N MET A 295 8.87 -9.44 -33.42
CA MET A 295 8.23 -8.56 -32.44
C MET A 295 9.17 -8.24 -31.30
N ARG A 296 9.15 -6.99 -30.84
CA ARG A 296 9.92 -6.49 -29.69
C ARG A 296 9.06 -5.54 -28.87
N PRO A 297 9.26 -5.44 -27.55
CA PRO A 297 8.63 -4.39 -26.74
C PRO A 297 8.93 -3.00 -27.30
N GLY A 298 7.96 -2.10 -27.20
CA GLY A 298 8.05 -0.72 -27.68
C GLY A 298 7.64 -0.50 -29.14
N GLN A 299 7.46 -1.56 -29.95
CA GLN A 299 6.99 -1.43 -31.33
C GLN A 299 5.59 -0.83 -31.41
N PRO A 300 5.33 0.05 -32.41
CA PRO A 300 4.03 0.67 -32.60
C PRO A 300 2.99 -0.36 -33.08
N VAL A 301 1.77 -0.21 -32.57
CA VAL A 301 0.63 -1.07 -32.88
C VAL A 301 -0.56 -0.19 -33.28
N GLU A 302 -1.20 -0.56 -34.36
CA GLU A 302 -2.52 -0.05 -34.72
C GLU A 302 -3.59 -1.03 -34.26
N VAL A 303 -4.58 -0.51 -33.54
CA VAL A 303 -5.69 -1.29 -33.00
C VAL A 303 -6.99 -0.75 -33.58
N ARG A 304 -7.75 -1.60 -34.22
CA ARG A 304 -9.09 -1.31 -34.73
C ARG A 304 -10.13 -2.08 -33.91
N VAL A 305 -11.06 -1.36 -33.31
CA VAL A 305 -12.14 -1.96 -32.53
C VAL A 305 -13.27 -2.33 -33.46
N ASP A 306 -13.76 -3.57 -33.39
CA ASP A 306 -14.80 -4.08 -34.31
C ASP A 306 -16.09 -3.24 -34.26
N SER A 307 -16.43 -2.70 -33.08
CA SER A 307 -17.59 -1.81 -32.90
C SER A 307 -17.40 -0.41 -33.50
N PHE A 308 -16.15 0.01 -33.80
CA PHE A 308 -15.80 1.35 -34.35
C PHE A 308 -14.74 1.24 -35.44
N PRO A 309 -15.05 0.59 -36.59
CA PRO A 309 -14.05 0.24 -37.59
C PRO A 309 -13.40 1.47 -38.29
N GLN A 310 -14.01 2.65 -38.17
CA GLN A 310 -13.50 3.90 -38.76
C GLN A 310 -12.39 4.55 -37.90
N VAL A 311 -12.22 4.12 -36.62
CA VAL A 311 -11.28 4.72 -35.70
C VAL A 311 -10.09 3.78 -35.50
N VAL A 312 -8.90 4.28 -35.82
CA VAL A 312 -7.63 3.58 -35.57
C VAL A 312 -7.04 4.09 -34.27
N LEU A 313 -6.90 3.21 -33.32
CA LEU A 313 -6.27 3.50 -32.03
C LEU A 313 -4.79 3.16 -32.13
N HIS A 314 -3.96 4.01 -31.56
CA HIS A 314 -2.52 3.77 -31.51
C HIS A 314 -2.11 3.22 -30.14
N GLY A 315 -1.20 2.25 -30.19
CA GLY A 315 -0.64 1.63 -29.00
C GLY A 315 0.82 1.23 -29.21
N ARG A 316 1.38 0.58 -28.20
CA ARG A 316 2.72 -0.02 -28.27
C ARG A 316 2.71 -1.40 -27.65
N VAL A 317 3.54 -2.29 -28.19
CA VAL A 317 3.82 -3.58 -27.54
C VAL A 317 4.44 -3.30 -26.17
N ASP A 318 3.76 -3.75 -25.11
CA ASP A 318 4.24 -3.63 -23.73
C ASP A 318 5.10 -4.82 -23.36
N SER A 319 4.55 -6.02 -23.45
CA SER A 319 5.22 -7.25 -23.02
C SER A 319 4.63 -8.49 -23.69
N PHE A 320 5.38 -9.58 -23.60
CA PHE A 320 4.96 -10.91 -24.07
C PHE A 320 4.65 -11.80 -22.88
N SER A 321 3.62 -12.63 -23.02
CA SER A 321 3.36 -13.68 -22.05
C SER A 321 4.54 -14.67 -22.02
N PRO A 322 4.99 -15.13 -20.83
CA PRO A 322 6.09 -16.10 -20.70
C PRO A 322 5.71 -17.51 -21.19
N GLY A 323 4.45 -17.76 -21.53
CA GLY A 323 3.97 -19.04 -22.04
C GLY A 323 2.81 -18.88 -23.03
N SER A 324 2.53 -19.94 -23.79
CA SER A 324 1.39 -19.98 -24.71
C SER A 324 0.08 -19.96 -23.94
N GLY A 325 -1.02 -19.50 -24.58
CA GLY A 325 -2.35 -19.57 -24.00
C GLY A 325 -2.79 -20.97 -23.59
N ALA A 326 -2.33 -21.99 -24.32
CA ALA A 326 -2.59 -23.39 -23.99
C ALA A 326 -1.90 -23.86 -22.71
N LEU A 327 -0.71 -23.33 -22.39
CA LEU A 327 0.04 -23.69 -21.17
C LEU A 327 -0.69 -23.20 -19.89
N PHE A 328 -1.36 -22.04 -19.97
CA PHE A 328 -2.07 -21.45 -18.83
C PHE A 328 -3.59 -21.71 -18.84
N ALA A 329 -4.06 -22.55 -19.78
CA ALA A 329 -5.47 -22.94 -19.83
C ALA A 329 -5.80 -23.89 -18.67
N LEU A 330 -6.99 -23.69 -18.06
CA LEU A 330 -7.52 -24.58 -17.00
C LEU A 330 -7.68 -26.04 -17.45
N LEU A 331 -7.94 -26.25 -18.74
CA LEU A 331 -8.01 -27.55 -19.41
C LEU A 331 -7.07 -27.50 -20.61
N PRO A 332 -5.78 -27.90 -20.48
CA PRO A 332 -4.89 -27.99 -21.62
C PRO A 332 -5.47 -28.94 -22.67
N PRO A 333 -5.36 -28.62 -23.97
CA PRO A 333 -5.80 -29.52 -25.02
C PRO A 333 -4.95 -30.80 -24.97
N ASP A 334 -5.55 -31.92 -24.57
CA ASP A 334 -4.92 -33.23 -24.56
C ASP A 334 -5.25 -33.97 -25.86
N ASN A 335 -4.24 -34.43 -26.59
CA ASN A 335 -4.41 -35.23 -27.79
C ASN A 335 -4.63 -36.68 -27.40
N ALA A 336 -5.86 -37.04 -27.04
CA ALA A 336 -6.28 -38.42 -26.64
C ALA A 336 -6.12 -39.50 -27.74
N THR A 337 -5.79 -39.12 -29.00
CA THR A 337 -5.75 -40.02 -30.14
C THR A 337 -4.37 -40.52 -30.54
N GLY A 338 -3.29 -40.20 -29.81
CA GLY A 338 -1.93 -40.73 -30.06
C GLY A 338 -1.21 -40.22 -31.32
N ASN A 339 -1.84 -39.42 -32.17
CA ASN A 339 -1.21 -38.79 -33.32
C ASN A 339 -0.72 -37.40 -32.93
N PHE A 340 0.60 -37.23 -32.86
CA PHE A 340 1.24 -35.94 -32.61
C PHE A 340 1.15 -35.03 -33.85
N THR A 341 0.18 -34.15 -33.93
CA THR A 341 0.11 -33.08 -34.91
C THR A 341 0.70 -31.81 -34.29
N LYS A 342 1.78 -31.27 -34.88
CA LYS A 342 2.33 -29.98 -34.48
C LYS A 342 1.35 -28.87 -34.78
N ILE A 343 0.67 -28.35 -33.75
CA ILE A 343 -0.25 -27.19 -33.83
C ILE A 343 0.54 -25.94 -33.48
N VAL A 344 0.49 -24.90 -34.32
CA VAL A 344 1.12 -23.61 -34.05
C VAL A 344 0.47 -22.97 -32.81
N GLN A 345 1.27 -22.77 -31.77
CA GLN A 345 0.82 -22.17 -30.53
C GLN A 345 0.62 -20.65 -30.68
N ARG A 346 -0.34 -20.10 -29.93
CA ARG A 346 -0.56 -18.66 -29.82
C ARG A 346 -0.02 -18.14 -28.51
N PHE A 347 0.66 -17.00 -28.56
CA PHE A 347 1.22 -16.32 -27.41
C PHE A 347 0.53 -14.98 -27.19
N PRO A 348 0.00 -14.72 -25.98
CA PRO A 348 -0.58 -13.42 -25.65
C PRO A 348 0.48 -12.33 -25.63
N VAL A 349 0.23 -11.24 -26.34
CA VAL A 349 1.02 -10.03 -26.36
C VAL A 349 0.19 -8.91 -25.73
N LYS A 350 0.71 -8.28 -24.69
CA LYS A 350 0.09 -7.12 -24.08
C LYS A 350 0.45 -5.86 -24.85
N ILE A 351 -0.58 -5.07 -25.21
CA ILE A 351 -0.46 -3.83 -25.96
C ILE A 351 -1.02 -2.71 -25.10
N ALA A 352 -0.18 -1.74 -24.76
CA ALA A 352 -0.58 -0.53 -24.07
C ALA A 352 -1.18 0.46 -25.06
N LEU A 353 -2.40 0.91 -24.81
CA LEU A 353 -3.06 1.94 -25.63
C LEU A 353 -2.58 3.32 -25.23
N ALA A 354 -2.39 4.19 -26.21
CA ALA A 354 -2.06 5.60 -25.99
C ALA A 354 -3.22 6.33 -25.26
N ALA A 355 -2.90 7.36 -24.48
CA ALA A 355 -3.90 8.05 -23.66
C ALA A 355 -4.98 8.76 -24.49
N ASP A 356 -4.62 9.29 -25.68
CA ASP A 356 -5.52 9.91 -26.64
C ASP A 356 -6.48 8.92 -27.31
N ALA A 357 -6.07 7.67 -27.47
CA ALA A 357 -6.89 6.61 -28.04
C ALA A 357 -8.19 6.38 -27.24
N ARG A 358 -8.12 6.54 -25.93
CA ARG A 358 -9.25 6.32 -25.02
C ARG A 358 -10.29 7.44 -25.01
N GLN A 359 -9.92 8.62 -25.53
CA GLN A 359 -10.82 9.76 -25.64
C GLN A 359 -11.62 9.75 -26.95
N GLN A 360 -11.16 9.01 -27.96
CA GLN A 360 -11.78 8.99 -29.29
C GLN A 360 -13.05 8.13 -29.33
N VAL A 361 -13.05 7.00 -28.62
CA VAL A 361 -14.19 6.07 -28.57
C VAL A 361 -14.31 5.41 -27.18
N PRO A 362 -15.51 5.03 -26.73
CA PRO A 362 -15.72 4.29 -25.49
C PRO A 362 -15.19 2.86 -25.64
N ILE A 363 -13.97 2.61 -25.14
CA ILE A 363 -13.34 1.30 -25.14
C ILE A 363 -13.75 0.56 -23.87
N LEU A 364 -14.49 -0.54 -24.01
CA LEU A 364 -14.92 -1.35 -22.87
C LEU A 364 -14.18 -2.70 -22.86
N PRO A 365 -13.75 -3.18 -21.69
CA PRO A 365 -13.19 -4.52 -21.55
C PRO A 365 -14.15 -5.61 -22.08
N GLY A 366 -13.60 -6.56 -22.84
CA GLY A 366 -14.36 -7.58 -23.54
C GLY A 366 -14.65 -7.29 -25.00
N MET A 367 -14.40 -6.07 -25.49
CA MET A 367 -14.53 -5.77 -26.92
C MET A 367 -13.46 -6.50 -27.72
N SER A 368 -13.86 -7.04 -28.89
CA SER A 368 -12.96 -7.62 -29.90
C SER A 368 -12.29 -6.52 -30.69
N VAL A 369 -11.03 -6.75 -31.04
CA VAL A 369 -10.21 -5.80 -31.79
C VAL A 369 -9.31 -6.55 -32.79
N ILE A 370 -8.93 -5.86 -33.84
CA ILE A 370 -7.86 -6.29 -34.73
C ILE A 370 -6.61 -5.51 -34.35
N ALA A 371 -5.51 -6.23 -34.09
CA ALA A 371 -4.24 -5.62 -33.71
C ALA A 371 -3.17 -5.88 -34.77
N GLU A 372 -2.57 -4.80 -35.30
CA GLU A 372 -1.53 -4.83 -36.32
C GLU A 372 -0.25 -4.22 -35.78
N VAL A 373 0.80 -5.04 -35.62
CA VAL A 373 2.11 -4.62 -35.13
C VAL A 373 3.04 -4.32 -36.29
N ASN A 374 3.62 -3.12 -36.32
CA ASN A 374 4.66 -2.76 -37.28
C ASN A 374 6.04 -3.17 -36.74
N THR A 375 6.56 -4.30 -37.25
CA THR A 375 7.84 -4.86 -36.85
C THR A 375 9.07 -4.23 -37.53
N ARG A 376 8.88 -3.21 -38.39
CA ARG A 376 9.96 -2.52 -39.12
C ARG A 376 10.69 -1.50 -38.27
N GLN A 377 9.98 -0.85 -37.34
CA GLN A 377 10.59 0.12 -36.45
C GLN A 377 11.24 -0.59 -35.27
N ASN A 378 12.56 -0.65 -35.27
CA ASN A 378 13.28 -0.94 -34.03
C ASN A 378 13.04 0.22 -33.07
N SER A 379 12.67 -0.09 -31.85
CA SER A 379 12.60 0.86 -30.75
C SER A 379 13.90 1.69 -30.69
N GLU A 380 13.78 3.01 -30.49
CA GLU A 380 14.94 3.90 -30.26
C GLU A 380 15.81 3.48 -29.05
N ALA A 381 15.36 2.50 -28.27
CA ALA A 381 16.08 1.94 -27.14
C ALA A 381 17.35 1.15 -27.50
N ASP A 382 17.45 0.59 -28.75
CA ASP A 382 18.65 -0.18 -29.17
C ASP A 382 19.84 0.71 -29.62
N ARG A 383 19.71 2.03 -29.60
CA ARG A 383 20.79 2.96 -30.01
C ARG A 383 21.70 3.43 -28.89
N HIS A 384 21.45 3.02 -27.66
CA HIS A 384 22.28 3.46 -26.50
C HIS A 384 23.18 2.37 -25.93
N ASP A 385 23.16 1.14 -26.48
CA ASP A 385 24.00 0.01 -26.03
C ASP A 385 24.96 -0.51 -27.14
N GLN A 386 25.40 0.36 -28.06
CA GLN A 386 26.53 0.06 -28.95
C GLN A 386 27.66 1.09 -28.79
#